data_7e9759c6e42c431a9d4ae14463f85354
#
_entry.id   7e9759c6e42c431a9d4ae14463f85354
#
_cell.length_a   1.000
_cell.length_b   1.000
_cell.length_c   1.000
_cell.angle_alpha   90.00
_cell.angle_beta   90.00
_cell.angle_gamma   90.00
#
_symmetry.space_group_name_H-M   'P 1'
#
loop_
_entity.id
_entity.type
_entity.pdbx_description
1 polymer ?
#
loop_
_entity_poly.entity_id
_entity_poly.type
_entity_poly.pdbx_seq_one_letter_code
_entity_poly.pdbx_strand_id
1 'polypeptide(L)'
;MCRESREDKECLLTKSRKDKKDRKRIVVAATGASGLPILKMCLQIIREDSDYESILILSDSAKITLQQETKDTVEEIEALADQVCDTKDIGAGPASGSFRTEGMLIVPCSMKTVAGIHSGYADNLILRAVDVTIKEQRTLVLAARETPLSAIHLRNL
;
A
#
# COMPACT_ATOMS: atom_id res chain seq x y z
N MET A 1 34.90 -8.80 34.57
CA MET A 1 34.75 -7.41 34.09
C MET A 1 35.25 -7.41 32.63
N CYS A 2 34.38 -7.84 31.69
CA CYS A 2 34.66 -7.89 30.24
C CYS A 2 34.43 -6.52 29.62
N ARG A 3 35.47 -6.01 28.99
CA ARG A 3 35.38 -4.80 28.14
C ARG A 3 34.82 -5.21 26.79
N GLU A 4 33.58 -4.83 26.52
CA GLU A 4 33.04 -4.82 25.13
C GLU A 4 33.90 -3.90 24.29
N SER A 5 34.46 -4.44 23.22
CA SER A 5 35.34 -3.70 22.31
C SER A 5 34.53 -2.71 21.48
N ARG A 6 35.14 -1.54 21.19
CA ARG A 6 34.55 -0.49 20.33
C ARG A 6 34.19 -0.96 18.91
N GLU A 7 34.76 -2.08 18.47
CA GLU A 7 34.53 -2.67 17.15
C GLU A 7 33.16 -3.30 17.00
N ASP A 8 32.56 -3.84 18.10
CA ASP A 8 31.22 -4.43 18.04
C ASP A 8 30.10 -3.39 17.91
N LYS A 9 30.34 -2.14 18.33
CA LYS A 9 29.40 -1.04 18.16
C LYS A 9 29.43 -0.39 16.78
N GLU A 10 30.54 -0.45 16.09
CA GLU A 10 30.68 0.06 14.72
C GLU A 10 30.08 -0.90 13.68
N CYS A 11 30.08 -2.20 13.95
CA CYS A 11 29.48 -3.22 13.07
C CYS A 11 27.93 -3.16 13.03
N LEU A 12 27.28 -2.62 14.07
CA LEU A 12 25.83 -2.44 14.12
C LEU A 12 25.34 -1.16 13.46
N LEU A 13 26.22 -0.21 13.14
CA LEU A 13 25.90 1.10 12.53
C LEU A 13 26.09 1.13 11.02
N THR A 14 26.66 0.10 10.41
CA THR A 14 26.90 0.02 8.96
C THR A 14 26.00 -1.01 8.27
N LYS A 15 24.73 -1.15 8.64
CA LYS A 15 23.74 -1.53 7.64
C LYS A 15 23.59 -0.31 6.73
N SER A 16 24.40 -0.25 5.69
CA SER A 16 24.32 0.71 4.61
C SER A 16 22.85 0.81 4.19
N ARG A 17 22.21 1.98 4.44
CA ARG A 17 20.94 2.29 3.79
C ARG A 17 21.22 2.18 2.31
N LYS A 18 20.64 1.16 1.64
CA LYS A 18 20.68 1.09 0.18
C LYS A 18 20.27 2.45 -0.35
N ASP A 19 21.01 2.95 -1.34
CA ASP A 19 20.63 4.18 -2.01
C ASP A 19 19.16 4.08 -2.44
N LYS A 20 18.37 5.15 -2.27
CA LYS A 20 16.93 5.18 -2.62
C LYS A 20 16.62 4.62 -4.01
N LYS A 21 17.62 4.55 -4.88
CA LYS A 21 17.52 4.10 -6.26
C LYS A 21 17.38 2.57 -6.42
N ASP A 22 17.76 1.79 -5.41
CA ASP A 22 17.79 0.32 -5.48
C ASP A 22 16.67 -0.36 -4.66
N ARG A 23 15.80 0.41 -4.00
CA ARG A 23 14.70 -0.14 -3.21
C ARG A 23 13.56 -0.62 -4.12
N LYS A 24 13.00 -1.75 -3.76
CA LYS A 24 11.85 -2.36 -4.45
C LYS A 24 10.57 -1.64 -4.05
N ARG A 25 9.70 -1.34 -5.02
CA ARG A 25 8.46 -0.59 -4.79
C ARG A 25 7.28 -1.49 -4.53
N ILE A 26 6.52 -1.17 -3.50
CA ILE A 26 5.22 -1.78 -3.23
C ILE A 26 4.16 -0.68 -3.26
N VAL A 27 3.15 -0.83 -4.10
CA VAL A 27 1.98 0.05 -4.06
C VAL A 27 1.06 -0.43 -2.95
N VAL A 28 0.73 0.46 -2.02
CA VAL A 28 -0.21 0.20 -0.93
C VAL A 28 -1.40 1.12 -1.10
N ALA A 29 -2.60 0.56 -1.20
CA ALA A 29 -3.81 1.36 -1.33
C ALA A 29 -4.81 1.01 -0.23
N ALA A 30 -5.68 1.95 0.10
CA ALA A 30 -6.83 1.70 0.97
C ALA A 30 -8.09 2.32 0.39
N THR A 31 -9.20 1.60 0.53
CA THR A 31 -10.52 2.03 0.09
C THR A 31 -11.52 1.99 1.25
N GLY A 32 -12.73 2.53 1.03
CA GLY A 32 -13.71 2.76 2.09
C GLY A 32 -14.33 1.47 2.67
N ALA A 33 -13.53 0.69 3.36
CA ALA A 33 -13.95 -0.46 4.15
C ALA A 33 -13.28 -0.42 5.51
N SER A 34 -13.84 -1.11 6.50
CA SER A 34 -13.24 -1.23 7.84
C SER A 34 -11.92 -1.99 7.80
N GLY A 35 -10.95 -1.58 8.63
CA GLY A 35 -9.66 -2.24 8.76
C GLY A 35 -8.45 -1.33 8.53
N LEU A 36 -8.60 -0.01 8.64
CA LEU A 36 -7.51 0.95 8.48
C LEU A 36 -6.34 0.73 9.49
N PRO A 37 -6.55 0.19 10.70
CA PRO A 37 -5.43 -0.18 11.57
C PRO A 37 -4.48 -1.20 10.92
N ILE A 38 -4.99 -2.09 10.06
CA ILE A 38 -4.16 -3.07 9.33
C ILE A 38 -3.30 -2.36 8.28
N LEU A 39 -3.84 -1.35 7.58
CA LEU A 39 -3.06 -0.49 6.68
C LEU A 39 -1.85 0.11 7.40
N LYS A 40 -2.08 0.70 8.59
CA LYS A 40 -1.01 1.29 9.40
C LYS A 40 0.09 0.29 9.72
N MET A 41 -0.29 -0.93 10.15
CA MET A 41 0.67 -2.00 10.42
C MET A 41 1.46 -2.40 9.16
N CYS A 42 0.80 -2.54 8.00
CA CYS A 42 1.48 -2.87 6.74
C CYS A 42 2.50 -1.80 6.36
N LEU A 43 2.16 -0.51 6.46
CA LEU A 43 3.09 0.59 6.18
C LEU A 43 4.29 0.59 7.14
N GLN A 44 4.06 0.33 8.44
CA GLN A 44 5.13 0.24 9.43
C GLN A 44 6.09 -0.91 9.09
N ILE A 45 5.58 -2.10 8.77
CA ILE A 45 6.39 -3.27 8.39
C ILE A 45 7.23 -2.97 7.14
N ILE A 46 6.63 -2.36 6.10
CA ILE A 46 7.37 -2.01 4.87
C ILE A 46 8.45 -0.96 5.18
N ARG A 47 8.16 0.00 6.05
CA ARG A 47 9.09 1.06 6.43
C ARG A 47 10.31 0.54 7.20
N GLU A 48 10.14 -0.53 8.01
CA GLU A 48 11.22 -1.17 8.75
C GLU A 48 12.16 -1.98 7.84
N ASP A 49 11.67 -2.42 6.68
CA ASP A 49 12.46 -3.16 5.70
C ASP A 49 13.20 -2.20 4.75
N SER A 50 14.53 -2.20 4.84
CA SER A 50 15.39 -1.34 4.02
C SER A 50 15.39 -1.66 2.52
N ASP A 51 14.89 -2.84 2.13
CA ASP A 51 14.86 -3.29 0.74
C ASP A 51 13.62 -2.78 -0.02
N TYR A 52 12.62 -2.28 0.71
CA TYR A 52 11.35 -1.84 0.11
C TYR A 52 11.08 -0.35 0.34
N GLU A 53 10.32 0.24 -0.57
CA GLU A 53 9.68 1.54 -0.43
C GLU A 53 8.19 1.43 -0.73
N SER A 54 7.38 2.14 0.04
CA SER A 54 5.93 2.15 -0.10
C SER A 54 5.45 3.36 -0.88
N ILE A 55 4.45 3.13 -1.76
CA ILE A 55 3.72 4.17 -2.47
C ILE A 55 2.26 4.07 -2.04
N LEU A 56 1.80 5.02 -1.26
CA LEU A 56 0.47 5.03 -0.67
C LEU A 56 -0.55 5.76 -1.56
N ILE A 57 -1.72 5.15 -1.72
CA ILE A 57 -2.88 5.75 -2.39
C ILE A 57 -4.11 5.57 -1.49
N LEU A 58 -4.65 6.67 -0.96
CA LEU A 58 -5.87 6.65 -0.14
C LEU A 58 -7.06 7.17 -0.92
N SER A 59 -8.15 6.39 -0.97
CA SER A 59 -9.41 6.92 -1.51
C SER A 59 -10.05 7.92 -0.55
N ASP A 60 -10.89 8.83 -1.06
CA ASP A 60 -11.64 9.78 -0.22
C ASP A 60 -12.47 9.04 0.85
N SER A 61 -13.08 7.89 0.48
CA SER A 61 -13.81 7.04 1.43
C SER A 61 -12.91 6.42 2.49
N ALA A 62 -11.66 6.04 2.16
CA ALA A 62 -10.70 5.53 3.14
C ALA A 62 -10.31 6.60 4.16
N LYS A 63 -10.12 7.85 3.72
CA LYS A 63 -9.83 8.99 4.61
C LYS A 63 -10.96 9.24 5.61
N ILE A 64 -12.23 9.14 5.15
CA ILE A 64 -13.40 9.24 6.02
C ILE A 64 -13.44 8.08 7.03
N THR A 65 -13.25 6.84 6.55
CA THR A 65 -13.27 5.65 7.41
C THR A 65 -12.16 5.69 8.46
N LEU A 66 -10.97 6.19 8.10
CA LEU A 66 -9.85 6.36 9.01
C LEU A 66 -10.23 7.21 10.23
N GLN A 67 -10.87 8.35 9.99
CA GLN A 67 -11.33 9.26 11.05
C GLN A 67 -12.41 8.64 11.96
N GLN A 68 -13.18 7.66 11.43
CA GLN A 68 -14.23 6.97 12.19
C GLN A 68 -13.69 5.80 13.02
N GLU A 69 -12.67 5.10 12.53
CA GLU A 69 -12.14 3.88 13.15
C GLU A 69 -10.96 4.13 14.09
N THR A 70 -10.21 5.20 13.86
CA THR A 70 -8.96 5.45 14.58
C THR A 70 -8.90 6.88 15.12
N LYS A 71 -7.88 7.13 15.94
CA LYS A 71 -7.51 8.50 16.36
C LYS A 71 -6.41 9.09 15.47
N ASP A 72 -5.91 8.29 14.52
CA ASP A 72 -4.83 8.73 13.62
C ASP A 72 -5.38 9.73 12.61
N THR A 73 -4.59 10.74 12.28
CA THR A 73 -4.91 11.66 11.18
C THR A 73 -4.46 11.08 9.85
N VAL A 74 -4.99 11.63 8.74
CA VAL A 74 -4.56 11.24 7.39
C VAL A 74 -3.07 11.50 7.21
N GLU A 75 -2.60 12.65 7.70
CA GLU A 75 -1.21 13.08 7.63
C GLU A 75 -0.27 12.13 8.37
N GLU A 76 -0.69 11.60 9.52
CA GLU A 76 0.09 10.60 10.28
C GLU A 76 0.24 9.29 9.51
N ILE A 77 -0.80 8.84 8.82
CA ILE A 77 -0.74 7.64 7.98
C ILE A 77 0.11 7.90 6.73
N GLU A 78 -0.08 9.04 6.07
CA GLU A 78 0.71 9.45 4.90
C GLU A 78 2.20 9.57 5.23
N ALA A 79 2.55 10.04 6.43
CA ALA A 79 3.93 10.14 6.91
C ALA A 79 4.63 8.78 7.13
N LEU A 80 3.89 7.67 7.18
CA LEU A 80 4.46 6.33 7.24
C LEU A 80 4.96 5.83 5.88
N ALA A 81 4.43 6.36 4.78
CA ALA A 81 4.80 5.98 3.43
C ALA A 81 6.01 6.74 2.91
N ASP A 82 6.77 6.14 1.99
CA ASP A 82 7.89 6.82 1.30
C ASP A 82 7.39 7.81 0.25
N GLN A 83 6.26 7.52 -0.40
CA GLN A 83 5.59 8.38 -1.38
C GLN A 83 4.07 8.30 -1.19
N VAL A 84 3.37 9.40 -1.48
CA VAL A 84 1.91 9.47 -1.48
C VAL A 84 1.45 9.96 -2.84
N CYS A 85 0.45 9.30 -3.42
CA CYS A 85 -0.18 9.71 -4.68
C CYS A 85 -1.66 10.02 -4.47
N ASP A 86 -2.15 11.07 -5.11
CA ASP A 86 -3.58 11.37 -5.12
C ASP A 86 -4.33 10.34 -6.00
N THR A 87 -5.49 9.89 -5.55
CA THR A 87 -6.35 8.97 -6.32
C THR A 87 -6.80 9.53 -7.66
N LYS A 88 -6.81 10.85 -7.82
CA LYS A 88 -7.21 11.55 -9.05
C LYS A 88 -6.06 11.73 -10.02
N ASP A 89 -4.82 11.55 -9.58
CA ASP A 89 -3.64 11.70 -10.44
C ASP A 89 -3.38 10.42 -11.25
N ILE A 90 -4.14 10.23 -12.32
CA ILE A 90 -3.97 9.09 -13.24
C ILE A 90 -2.65 9.15 -14.04
N GLY A 91 -1.88 10.24 -13.94
CA GLY A 91 -0.53 10.39 -14.52
C GLY A 91 0.59 9.95 -13.58
N ALA A 92 0.29 9.63 -12.31
CA ALA A 92 1.29 9.19 -11.35
C ALA A 92 1.97 7.86 -11.75
N GLY A 93 3.17 7.63 -11.21
CA GLY A 93 3.98 6.47 -11.52
C GLY A 93 3.23 5.13 -11.57
N PRO A 94 2.41 4.76 -10.55
CA PRO A 94 1.67 3.50 -10.52
C PRO A 94 0.70 3.29 -11.70
N ALA A 95 0.30 4.33 -12.40
CA ALA A 95 -0.56 4.24 -13.58
C ALA A 95 0.17 3.72 -14.84
N SER A 96 1.49 3.61 -14.81
CA SER A 96 2.33 3.21 -15.95
C SER A 96 2.99 1.86 -15.76
N GLY A 97 2.94 0.98 -16.78
CA GLY A 97 3.64 -0.31 -16.78
C GLY A 97 5.16 -0.18 -16.72
N SER A 98 5.74 0.92 -17.23
CA SER A 98 7.19 1.20 -17.15
C SER A 98 7.66 1.55 -15.73
N PHE A 99 6.74 1.96 -14.85
CA PHE A 99 7.03 2.16 -13.44
C PHE A 99 7.05 0.81 -12.73
N ARG A 100 8.26 0.29 -12.48
CA ARG A 100 8.44 -1.04 -11.91
C ARG A 100 8.04 -1.07 -10.44
N THR A 101 7.17 -2.03 -10.07
CA THR A 101 6.78 -2.36 -8.70
C THR A 101 6.83 -3.88 -8.52
N GLU A 102 7.09 -4.37 -7.32
CA GLU A 102 7.03 -5.80 -6.99
C GLU A 102 5.60 -6.31 -6.92
N GLY A 103 4.67 -5.43 -6.56
CA GLY A 103 3.26 -5.76 -6.47
C GLY A 103 2.43 -4.63 -5.88
N MET A 104 1.17 -4.93 -5.66
CA MET A 104 0.19 -4.02 -5.06
C MET A 104 -0.62 -4.72 -3.97
N LEU A 105 -0.79 -4.03 -2.85
CA LEU A 105 -1.65 -4.43 -1.73
C LEU A 105 -2.78 -3.42 -1.58
N ILE A 106 -4.03 -3.88 -1.54
CA ILE A 106 -5.19 -3.04 -1.18
C ILE A 106 -5.73 -3.50 0.16
N VAL A 107 -5.51 -2.70 1.20
CA VAL A 107 -5.88 -3.01 2.58
C VAL A 107 -6.40 -1.78 3.34
N PRO A 108 -7.66 -1.77 3.73
CA PRO A 108 -8.74 -2.67 3.32
C PRO A 108 -9.20 -2.41 1.88
N CYS A 109 -9.82 -3.43 1.27
CA CYS A 109 -10.42 -3.34 -0.06
C CYS A 109 -11.95 -3.43 0.05
N SER A 110 -12.67 -2.38 -0.36
CA SER A 110 -14.13 -2.38 -0.39
C SER A 110 -14.68 -3.19 -1.56
N MET A 111 -15.89 -3.72 -1.42
CA MET A 111 -16.56 -4.48 -2.49
C MET A 111 -16.85 -3.63 -3.74
N LYS A 112 -16.99 -2.30 -3.61
CA LYS A 112 -17.01 -1.38 -4.75
C LYS A 112 -15.72 -1.50 -5.57
N THR A 113 -14.58 -1.52 -4.90
CA THR A 113 -13.27 -1.63 -5.57
C THR A 113 -13.10 -3.00 -6.20
N VAL A 114 -13.49 -4.09 -5.50
CA VAL A 114 -13.50 -5.45 -6.06
C VAL A 114 -14.35 -5.51 -7.34
N ALA A 115 -15.55 -4.94 -7.32
CA ALA A 115 -16.42 -4.87 -8.49
C ALA A 115 -15.79 -4.09 -9.66
N GLY A 116 -15.11 -2.97 -9.37
CA GLY A 116 -14.38 -2.20 -10.36
C GLY A 116 -13.24 -3.02 -10.99
N ILE A 117 -12.50 -3.76 -10.18
CA ILE A 117 -11.41 -4.64 -10.64
C ILE A 117 -11.98 -5.74 -11.54
N HIS A 118 -13.04 -6.44 -11.09
CA HIS A 118 -13.69 -7.50 -11.84
C HIS A 118 -14.17 -7.04 -13.23
N SER A 119 -14.71 -5.82 -13.31
CA SER A 119 -15.23 -5.27 -14.58
C SER A 119 -14.17 -4.58 -15.45
N GLY A 120 -12.92 -4.48 -15.01
CA GLY A 120 -11.87 -3.73 -15.72
C GLY A 120 -12.10 -2.21 -15.72
N TYR A 121 -12.88 -1.69 -14.79
CA TYR A 121 -13.18 -0.27 -14.68
C TYR A 121 -12.07 0.47 -13.94
N ALA A 122 -11.51 1.52 -14.56
CA ALA A 122 -10.31 2.21 -14.08
C ALA A 122 -10.46 3.74 -14.09
N ASP A 123 -11.41 4.28 -13.30
CA ASP A 123 -11.73 5.72 -13.23
C ASP A 123 -10.84 6.51 -12.27
N ASN A 124 -9.98 5.83 -11.53
CA ASN A 124 -9.09 6.46 -10.55
C ASN A 124 -7.74 5.73 -10.50
N LEU A 125 -6.76 6.34 -9.83
CA LEU A 125 -5.40 5.81 -9.76
C LEU A 125 -5.33 4.42 -9.12
N ILE A 126 -6.16 4.10 -8.11
CA ILE A 126 -6.16 2.79 -7.47
C ILE A 126 -6.53 1.70 -8.48
N LEU A 127 -7.66 1.86 -9.17
CA LEU A 127 -8.13 0.90 -10.18
C LEU A 127 -7.19 0.85 -11.38
N ARG A 128 -6.62 1.99 -11.80
CA ARG A 128 -5.62 2.02 -12.87
C ARG A 128 -4.34 1.29 -12.48
N ALA A 129 -3.83 1.46 -11.26
CA ALA A 129 -2.66 0.76 -10.77
C ALA A 129 -2.91 -0.76 -10.66
N VAL A 130 -4.13 -1.18 -10.30
CA VAL A 130 -4.53 -2.59 -10.34
C VAL A 130 -4.49 -3.15 -11.76
N ASP A 131 -5.10 -2.46 -12.73
CA ASP A 131 -5.09 -2.85 -14.13
C ASP A 131 -3.64 -3.03 -14.65
N VAL A 132 -2.76 -2.09 -14.32
CA VAL A 132 -1.32 -2.18 -14.64
C VAL A 132 -0.68 -3.38 -13.94
N THR A 133 -0.96 -3.59 -12.65
CA THR A 133 -0.40 -4.69 -11.86
C THR A 133 -0.76 -6.03 -12.48
N ILE A 134 -2.03 -6.22 -12.86
CA ILE A 134 -2.53 -7.45 -13.48
C ILE A 134 -1.91 -7.67 -14.87
N LYS A 135 -1.94 -6.66 -15.75
CA LYS A 135 -1.42 -6.80 -17.12
C LYS A 135 0.10 -7.04 -17.17
N GLU A 136 0.83 -6.53 -16.19
CA GLU A 136 2.29 -6.75 -16.06
C GLU A 136 2.61 -8.03 -15.27
N GLN A 137 1.59 -8.83 -14.93
CA GLN A 137 1.71 -10.11 -14.19
C GLN A 137 2.42 -9.96 -12.83
N ARG A 138 2.21 -8.83 -12.17
CA ARG A 138 2.75 -8.56 -10.84
C ARG A 138 1.79 -9.06 -9.76
N THR A 139 2.30 -9.28 -8.56
CA THR A 139 1.49 -9.74 -7.43
C THR A 139 0.46 -8.69 -7.03
N LEU A 140 -0.82 -9.09 -6.96
CA LEU A 140 -1.91 -8.28 -6.42
C LEU A 140 -2.52 -8.99 -5.22
N VAL A 141 -2.58 -8.29 -4.09
CA VAL A 141 -3.21 -8.78 -2.85
C VAL A 141 -4.37 -7.86 -2.49
N LEU A 142 -5.56 -8.45 -2.34
CA LEU A 142 -6.78 -7.74 -1.95
C LEU A 142 -7.24 -8.22 -0.58
N ALA A 143 -7.19 -7.36 0.43
CA ALA A 143 -7.83 -7.59 1.72
C ALA A 143 -9.30 -7.16 1.64
N ALA A 144 -10.09 -7.91 0.85
CA ALA A 144 -11.50 -7.62 0.66
C ALA A 144 -12.26 -7.77 1.98
N ARG A 145 -13.03 -6.74 2.36
CA ARG A 145 -13.75 -6.71 3.62
C ARG A 145 -15.23 -6.43 3.40
N GLU A 146 -16.05 -7.43 3.71
CA GLU A 146 -17.51 -7.32 3.73
C GLU A 146 -18.11 -8.51 4.49
N THR A 147 -19.21 -8.26 5.20
CA THR A 147 -19.98 -9.33 5.85
C THR A 147 -21.41 -8.86 6.18
N PRO A 148 -22.45 -9.68 5.90
CA PRO A 148 -22.43 -10.90 5.10
C PRO A 148 -22.21 -10.62 3.62
N LEU A 149 -21.65 -11.60 2.87
CA LEU A 149 -21.46 -11.48 1.44
C LEU A 149 -22.78 -11.73 0.69
N SER A 150 -23.09 -10.87 -0.28
CA SER A 150 -24.18 -11.08 -1.24
C SER A 150 -23.75 -11.98 -2.40
N ALA A 151 -24.71 -12.48 -3.17
CA ALA A 151 -24.42 -13.23 -4.39
C ALA A 151 -23.64 -12.40 -5.44
N ILE A 152 -23.80 -11.07 -5.43
CA ILE A 152 -23.04 -10.16 -6.30
C ILE A 152 -21.59 -10.08 -5.81
N HIS A 153 -21.37 -9.97 -4.51
CA HIS A 153 -20.03 -9.94 -3.93
C HIS A 153 -19.26 -11.22 -4.27
N LEU A 154 -19.89 -12.40 -4.10
CA LEU A 154 -19.29 -13.69 -4.41
C LEU A 154 -18.94 -13.87 -5.90
N ARG A 155 -19.69 -13.24 -6.80
CA ARG A 155 -19.37 -13.26 -8.24
C ARG A 155 -18.21 -12.36 -8.61
N ASN A 156 -17.96 -11.33 -7.83
CA ASN A 156 -16.89 -10.36 -8.10
C ASN A 156 -15.55 -10.76 -7.46
N LEU A 157 -15.57 -11.69 -6.50
CA LEU A 157 -14.38 -12.28 -5.87
C LEU A 157 -13.82 -13.42 -6.71
#